data_ff3de60be3389d557001b3cf2c2a36c9
#
_entry.id   ff3de60be3389d557001b3cf2c2a36c9
#
_cell.length_a   1.000
_cell.length_b   1.000
_cell.length_c   1.000
_cell.angle_alpha   90.00
_cell.angle_beta   90.00
_cell.angle_gamma   90.00
#
_symmetry.space_group_name_H-M   'P 1'
#
loop_
_entity.id
_entity.type
_entity.pdbx_description
1 polymer ?
#
loop_
_entity_poly.entity_id
_entity_poly.type
_entity_poly.pdbx_seq_one_letter_code
_entity_poly.pdbx_strand_id
1 'polypeptide(L)'
;TNTWARNARNVHQNSTQSLFGIVQGGKYKELREMSAKNMLDLDFNGYAIGGLAIGETPSERKEIVSFTTDILPSDKLRYVMGVGDIKSLLDLIELGIDMFDCVWPSRIARHGKIINRAGFFNLKNNKYKDLKEPLVIGCKCYTCLNYSTSYMRHLLINEPTSSWQFLTLHNIFQ
;
A
#
# COMPACT_ATOMS: atom_id res chain seq x y z
N THR A 1 -7.55 -13.50 17.45
CA THR A 1 -6.88 -13.74 16.15
C THR A 1 -6.48 -15.20 15.99
N ASN A 2 -5.74 -15.79 16.94
CA ASN A 2 -5.21 -17.17 16.85
C ASN A 2 -6.28 -18.24 16.64
N THR A 3 -7.40 -18.14 17.34
CA THR A 3 -8.54 -19.07 17.17
C THR A 3 -9.10 -19.01 15.75
N TRP A 4 -9.26 -17.82 15.20
CA TRP A 4 -9.75 -17.63 13.84
C TRP A 4 -8.74 -18.12 12.78
N ALA A 5 -7.46 -17.89 12.99
CA ALA A 5 -6.41 -18.40 12.10
C ALA A 5 -6.45 -19.94 12.05
N ARG A 6 -6.57 -20.61 13.19
CA ARG A 6 -6.72 -22.06 13.27
C ARG A 6 -7.98 -22.55 12.56
N ASN A 7 -9.11 -21.90 12.79
CA ASN A 7 -10.36 -22.25 12.11
C ASN A 7 -10.26 -22.06 10.61
N ALA A 8 -9.69 -20.94 10.13
CA ALA A 8 -9.47 -20.70 8.72
C ALA A 8 -8.56 -21.77 8.10
N ARG A 9 -7.46 -22.14 8.78
CA ARG A 9 -6.54 -23.16 8.30
C ARG A 9 -7.21 -24.53 8.20
N ASN A 10 -8.07 -24.87 9.16
CA ASN A 10 -8.78 -26.16 9.19
C ASN A 10 -9.82 -26.30 8.07
N VAL A 11 -10.50 -25.21 7.70
CA VAL A 11 -11.53 -25.24 6.64
C VAL A 11 -10.99 -24.96 5.24
N HIS A 12 -9.76 -24.43 5.14
CA HIS A 12 -9.14 -24.14 3.84
C HIS A 12 -8.66 -25.44 3.17
N GLN A 13 -9.36 -25.86 2.14
CA GLN A 13 -9.07 -27.09 1.38
C GLN A 13 -8.68 -26.84 -0.07
N ASN A 14 -8.70 -25.57 -0.52
CA ASN A 14 -8.41 -25.22 -1.91
C ASN A 14 -6.90 -25.16 -2.15
N SER A 15 -6.35 -26.16 -2.83
CA SER A 15 -4.93 -26.26 -3.14
C SER A 15 -4.43 -25.24 -4.18
N THR A 16 -5.34 -24.56 -4.89
CA THR A 16 -4.99 -23.52 -5.88
C THR A 16 -4.93 -22.12 -5.28
N GLN A 17 -5.28 -21.96 -4.01
CA GLN A 17 -5.25 -20.68 -3.30
C GLN A 17 -4.26 -20.74 -2.13
N SER A 18 -3.44 -19.72 -2.02
CA SER A 18 -2.55 -19.54 -0.87
C SER A 18 -3.29 -18.87 0.29
N LEU A 19 -3.17 -19.44 1.48
CA LEU A 19 -3.69 -18.87 2.72
C LEU A 19 -2.56 -18.25 3.53
N PHE A 20 -2.74 -17.00 3.97
CA PHE A 20 -1.75 -16.25 4.75
C PHE A 20 -2.17 -16.16 6.22
N GLY A 21 -1.22 -16.47 7.12
CA GLY A 21 -1.36 -16.20 8.54
C GLY A 21 -1.06 -14.75 8.86
N ILE A 22 -1.89 -14.09 9.70
CA ILE A 22 -1.68 -12.67 10.04
C ILE A 22 -1.10 -12.54 11.43
N VAL A 23 0.12 -12.05 11.54
CA VAL A 23 0.78 -11.71 12.80
C VAL A 23 0.25 -10.37 13.30
N GLN A 24 -0.27 -10.36 14.52
CA GLN A 24 -0.80 -9.18 15.20
C GLN A 24 0.03 -8.89 16.47
N GLY A 25 -0.24 -7.79 17.16
CA GLY A 25 0.43 -7.46 18.44
C GLY A 25 0.72 -5.95 18.60
N GLY A 26 0.25 -5.11 17.66
CA GLY A 26 0.49 -3.67 17.68
C GLY A 26 1.99 -3.38 17.69
N LYS A 27 2.47 -2.53 18.60
CA LYS A 27 3.88 -2.20 18.79
C LYS A 27 4.59 -2.99 19.92
N TYR A 28 3.91 -3.98 20.48
CA TYR A 28 4.44 -4.77 21.60
C TYR A 28 5.15 -6.02 21.08
N LYS A 29 6.47 -6.10 21.26
CA LYS A 29 7.33 -7.17 20.75
C LYS A 29 6.91 -8.55 21.29
N GLU A 30 6.59 -8.65 22.56
CA GLU A 30 6.16 -9.90 23.21
C GLU A 30 4.86 -10.45 22.59
N LEU A 31 3.90 -9.56 22.29
CA LEU A 31 2.65 -9.94 21.65
C LEU A 31 2.85 -10.36 20.19
N ARG A 32 3.79 -9.70 19.48
CA ARG A 32 4.15 -10.08 18.11
C ARG A 32 4.86 -11.42 18.06
N GLU A 33 5.80 -11.65 18.97
CA GLU A 33 6.50 -12.93 19.04
C GLU A 33 5.52 -14.08 19.33
N MET A 34 4.64 -13.91 20.32
CA MET A 34 3.61 -14.90 20.63
C MET A 34 2.67 -15.13 19.43
N SER A 35 2.25 -14.07 18.74
CA SER A 35 1.41 -14.17 17.55
C SER A 35 2.13 -14.87 16.40
N ALA A 36 3.39 -14.52 16.13
CA ALA A 36 4.18 -15.14 15.09
C ALA A 36 4.38 -16.63 15.32
N LYS A 37 4.77 -17.05 16.53
CA LYS A 37 4.89 -18.47 16.90
C LYS A 37 3.60 -19.24 16.66
N ASN A 38 2.45 -18.70 17.11
CA ASN A 38 1.15 -19.33 16.87
C ASN A 38 0.79 -19.44 15.37
N MET A 39 1.22 -18.48 14.52
CA MET A 39 1.01 -18.56 13.08
C MET A 39 1.94 -19.59 12.44
N LEU A 40 3.19 -19.67 12.88
CA LEU A 40 4.16 -20.67 12.40
C LEU A 40 3.71 -22.11 12.68
N ASP A 41 3.15 -22.37 13.86
CA ASP A 41 2.62 -23.68 14.24
C ASP A 41 1.49 -24.17 13.32
N LEU A 42 0.82 -23.25 12.59
CA LEU A 42 -0.27 -23.56 11.67
C LEU A 42 0.19 -23.75 10.22
N ASP A 43 1.45 -23.52 9.92
CA ASP A 43 2.12 -23.68 8.61
C ASP A 43 1.32 -23.10 7.42
N PHE A 44 1.21 -21.78 7.37
CA PHE A 44 0.59 -21.06 6.27
C PHE A 44 1.49 -20.98 5.04
N ASN A 45 0.91 -20.71 3.86
CA ASN A 45 1.65 -20.49 2.61
C ASN A 45 2.51 -19.21 2.64
N GLY A 46 2.12 -18.22 3.43
CA GLY A 46 2.83 -16.98 3.67
C GLY A 46 2.33 -16.30 4.94
N TYR A 47 2.98 -15.19 5.31
CA TYR A 47 2.68 -14.50 6.55
C TYR A 47 2.49 -13.00 6.31
N ALA A 48 1.39 -12.46 6.82
CA ALA A 48 1.11 -11.04 6.80
C ALA A 48 1.44 -10.40 8.15
N ILE A 49 1.95 -9.17 8.13
CA ILE A 49 2.19 -8.35 9.30
C ILE A 49 1.06 -7.32 9.37
N GLY A 50 0.10 -7.58 10.25
CA GLY A 50 -1.06 -6.72 10.49
C GLY A 50 -0.87 -5.76 11.66
N GLY A 51 -1.87 -4.90 11.88
CA GLY A 51 -1.88 -3.94 13.00
C GLY A 51 -0.84 -2.83 12.86
N LEU A 52 -0.53 -2.44 11.63
CA LEU A 52 0.32 -1.30 11.25
C LEU A 52 -0.47 -0.29 10.41
N ALA A 53 0.12 0.87 10.13
CA ALA A 53 -0.50 1.99 9.41
C ALA A 53 -1.75 2.60 10.09
N ILE A 54 -1.81 2.53 11.43
CA ILE A 54 -2.92 3.01 12.26
C ILE A 54 -2.51 4.04 13.32
N GLY A 55 -1.33 4.66 13.18
CA GLY A 55 -0.88 5.75 14.05
C GLY A 55 0.57 5.68 14.52
N GLU A 56 1.30 4.64 14.19
CA GLU A 56 2.74 4.57 14.42
C GLU A 56 3.52 5.46 13.45
N THR A 57 4.70 5.91 13.88
CA THR A 57 5.65 6.62 13.02
C THR A 57 6.32 5.65 12.03
N PRO A 58 6.90 6.15 10.91
CA PRO A 58 7.68 5.32 9.99
C PRO A 58 8.84 4.58 10.68
N SER A 59 9.50 5.21 11.66
CA SER A 59 10.60 4.58 12.43
C SER A 59 10.09 3.42 13.29
N GLU A 60 9.01 3.63 14.05
CA GLU A 60 8.38 2.57 14.84
C GLU A 60 7.92 1.41 13.95
N ARG A 61 7.35 1.71 12.77
CA ARG A 61 6.96 0.69 11.79
C ARG A 61 8.14 -0.13 11.33
N LYS A 62 9.24 0.53 10.96
CA LYS A 62 10.48 -0.15 10.51
C LYS A 62 11.02 -1.08 11.62
N GLU A 63 11.05 -0.63 12.87
CA GLU A 63 11.47 -1.44 14.02
C GLU A 63 10.57 -2.66 14.23
N ILE A 64 9.24 -2.46 14.19
CA ILE A 64 8.27 -3.53 14.38
C ILE A 64 8.36 -4.57 13.25
N VAL A 65 8.50 -4.12 12.00
CA VAL A 65 8.64 -5.02 10.85
C VAL A 65 9.96 -5.79 10.94
N SER A 66 11.08 -5.13 11.21
CA SER A 66 12.38 -5.80 11.41
C SER A 66 12.29 -6.90 12.45
N PHE A 67 11.78 -6.58 13.65
CA PHE A 67 11.60 -7.56 14.71
C PHE A 67 10.71 -8.74 14.27
N THR A 68 9.66 -8.47 13.51
CA THR A 68 8.71 -9.53 13.10
C THR A 68 9.31 -10.39 11.98
N THR A 69 10.05 -9.80 11.03
CA THR A 69 10.70 -10.54 9.95
C THR A 69 11.85 -11.42 10.43
N ASP A 70 12.51 -11.07 11.54
CA ASP A 70 13.54 -11.92 12.17
C ASP A 70 12.96 -13.24 12.71
N ILE A 71 11.63 -13.28 13.01
CA ILE A 71 10.95 -14.47 13.49
C ILE A 71 10.34 -15.28 12.33
N LEU A 72 9.91 -14.61 11.26
CA LEU A 72 9.23 -15.23 10.14
C LEU A 72 10.22 -15.90 9.17
N PRO A 73 9.89 -17.08 8.59
CA PRO A 73 10.76 -17.78 7.66
C PRO A 73 11.01 -16.96 6.38
N SER A 74 12.24 -16.98 5.89
CA SER A 74 12.65 -16.22 4.71
C SER A 74 12.27 -16.88 3.38
N ASP A 75 11.90 -18.15 3.40
CA ASP A 75 11.43 -18.93 2.26
C ASP A 75 9.93 -18.87 2.02
N LYS A 76 9.20 -18.14 2.88
CA LYS A 76 7.76 -17.89 2.76
C LYS A 76 7.50 -16.42 2.42
N LEU A 77 6.47 -16.15 1.60
CA LEU A 77 6.06 -14.79 1.27
C LEU A 77 5.66 -13.99 2.50
N ARG A 78 6.17 -12.77 2.59
CA ARG A 78 5.93 -11.82 3.68
C ARG A 78 5.18 -10.60 3.17
N TYR A 79 4.06 -10.28 3.77
CA TYR A 79 3.14 -9.25 3.34
C TYR A 79 2.91 -8.21 4.44
N VAL A 80 3.13 -6.93 4.15
CA VAL A 80 2.75 -5.83 5.06
C VAL A 80 1.50 -5.15 4.56
N MET A 81 0.49 -5.09 5.43
CA MET A 81 -0.84 -4.57 5.11
C MET A 81 -0.92 -3.04 5.26
N GLY A 82 -1.54 -2.37 4.29
CA GLY A 82 -1.93 -0.96 4.39
C GLY A 82 -0.79 0.06 4.22
N VAL A 83 0.40 -0.36 3.78
CA VAL A 83 1.56 0.50 3.59
C VAL A 83 1.88 0.66 2.11
N GLY A 84 2.07 1.90 1.63
CA GLY A 84 2.30 2.13 0.20
C GLY A 84 2.82 3.51 -0.15
N ASP A 85 3.34 4.29 0.78
CA ASP A 85 4.18 5.42 0.45
C ASP A 85 5.57 4.92 0.02
N ILE A 86 6.14 5.54 -1.01
CA ILE A 86 7.36 5.05 -1.68
C ILE A 86 8.53 4.85 -0.70
N LYS A 87 8.71 5.76 0.25
CA LYS A 87 9.81 5.66 1.21
C LYS A 87 9.64 4.44 2.12
N SER A 88 8.43 4.25 2.66
CA SER A 88 8.14 3.08 3.48
C SER A 88 8.26 1.77 2.70
N LEU A 89 7.83 1.75 1.41
CA LEU A 89 8.02 0.56 0.58
C LEU A 89 9.49 0.16 0.49
N LEU A 90 10.38 1.11 0.13
CA LEU A 90 11.81 0.84 0.02
C LEU A 90 12.41 0.37 1.36
N ASP A 91 12.10 1.08 2.46
CA ASP A 91 12.55 0.72 3.79
C ASP A 91 12.12 -0.70 4.22
N LEU A 92 10.93 -1.14 3.81
CA LEU A 92 10.39 -2.46 4.20
C LEU A 92 10.81 -3.59 3.25
N ILE A 93 11.08 -3.30 1.98
CA ILE A 93 11.70 -4.25 1.04
C ILE A 93 13.09 -4.65 1.54
N GLU A 94 13.89 -3.70 2.04
CA GLU A 94 15.19 -3.99 2.65
C GLU A 94 15.09 -4.94 3.86
N LEU A 95 13.94 -4.99 4.53
CA LEU A 95 13.65 -5.89 5.65
C LEU A 95 13.06 -7.25 5.21
N GLY A 96 13.01 -7.52 3.90
CA GLY A 96 12.53 -8.78 3.34
C GLY A 96 11.01 -8.89 3.26
N ILE A 97 10.32 -7.80 3.00
CA ILE A 97 8.88 -7.80 2.67
C ILE A 97 8.70 -7.90 1.17
N ASP A 98 7.83 -8.83 0.74
CA ASP A 98 7.59 -9.17 -0.67
C ASP A 98 6.30 -8.55 -1.22
N MET A 99 5.29 -8.32 -0.37
CA MET A 99 3.95 -7.90 -0.79
C MET A 99 3.43 -6.72 0.02
N PHE A 100 2.71 -5.84 -0.67
CA PHE A 100 2.10 -4.64 -0.10
C PHE A 100 0.73 -4.39 -0.71
N ASP A 101 -0.14 -3.74 0.04
CA ASP A 101 -1.35 -3.08 -0.46
C ASP A 101 -1.48 -1.70 0.14
N CYS A 102 -2.07 -0.78 -0.58
CA CYS A 102 -2.47 0.48 0.02
C CYS A 102 -3.50 1.25 -0.81
N VAL A 103 -4.22 2.12 -0.13
CA VAL A 103 -5.16 3.06 -0.76
C VAL A 103 -4.53 4.43 -1.04
N TRP A 104 -3.21 4.60 -0.77
CA TRP A 104 -2.58 5.92 -0.82
C TRP A 104 -2.66 6.58 -2.20
N PRO A 105 -2.32 5.93 -3.34
CA PRO A 105 -2.38 6.57 -4.65
C PRO A 105 -3.79 7.06 -5.02
N SER A 106 -4.81 6.24 -4.78
CA SER A 106 -6.21 6.59 -5.06
C SER A 106 -6.76 7.62 -4.07
N ARG A 107 -6.38 7.53 -2.80
CA ARG A 107 -6.78 8.50 -1.77
C ARG A 107 -6.25 9.89 -2.11
N ILE A 108 -4.97 10.03 -2.41
CA ILE A 108 -4.38 11.34 -2.73
C ILE A 108 -4.89 11.89 -4.06
N ALA A 109 -5.20 11.02 -5.05
CA ALA A 109 -5.83 11.40 -6.31
C ALA A 109 -7.17 12.12 -6.07
N ARG A 110 -8.03 11.56 -5.21
CA ARG A 110 -9.33 12.18 -4.85
C ARG A 110 -9.18 13.57 -4.22
N HIS A 111 -8.03 13.85 -3.61
CA HIS A 111 -7.71 15.18 -3.07
C HIS A 111 -6.98 16.08 -4.07
N GLY A 112 -6.76 15.60 -5.30
CA GLY A 112 -6.10 16.35 -6.38
C GLY A 112 -4.58 16.37 -6.28
N LYS A 113 -3.97 15.43 -5.53
CA LYS A 113 -2.52 15.24 -5.49
C LYS A 113 -2.10 14.25 -6.59
N ILE A 114 -1.19 14.70 -7.43
CA ILE A 114 -0.70 13.99 -8.61
C ILE A 114 0.73 13.54 -8.35
N ILE A 115 0.99 12.24 -8.48
CA ILE A 115 2.32 11.65 -8.32
C ILE A 115 3.16 11.95 -9.57
N ASN A 116 4.44 12.24 -9.35
CA ASN A 116 5.47 12.32 -10.40
C ASN A 116 6.81 11.85 -9.82
N ARG A 117 7.85 11.78 -10.64
CA ARG A 117 9.20 11.32 -10.23
C ARG A 117 9.83 12.13 -9.08
N ALA A 118 9.42 13.39 -8.90
CA ALA A 118 9.93 14.26 -7.84
C ALA A 118 9.08 14.22 -6.56
N GLY A 119 8.03 13.39 -6.52
CA GLY A 119 7.09 13.30 -5.41
C GLY A 119 5.64 13.52 -5.86
N PHE A 120 4.99 14.59 -5.43
CA PHE A 120 3.64 14.92 -5.87
C PHE A 120 3.38 16.43 -5.89
N PHE A 121 2.42 16.86 -6.69
CA PHE A 121 1.92 18.23 -6.72
C PHE A 121 0.40 18.30 -6.55
N ASN A 122 -0.12 19.47 -6.15
CA ASN A 122 -1.55 19.69 -5.98
C ASN A 122 -2.14 20.35 -7.26
N LEU A 123 -2.96 19.58 -7.98
CA LEU A 123 -3.58 20.01 -9.23
C LEU A 123 -4.56 21.19 -9.06
N LYS A 124 -5.06 21.44 -7.83
CA LYS A 124 -5.96 22.58 -7.54
C LYS A 124 -5.28 23.95 -7.68
N ASN A 125 -3.94 24.01 -7.66
CA ASN A 125 -3.21 25.26 -7.77
C ASN A 125 -3.55 26.00 -9.08
N ASN A 126 -3.68 27.34 -9.00
CA ASN A 126 -4.05 28.17 -10.13
C ASN A 126 -3.06 28.14 -11.30
N LYS A 127 -1.79 27.89 -11.03
CA LYS A 127 -0.77 27.78 -12.09
C LYS A 127 -1.06 26.68 -13.13
N TYR A 128 -1.95 25.73 -12.81
CA TYR A 128 -2.35 24.64 -13.72
C TYR A 128 -3.63 24.93 -14.51
N LYS A 129 -4.24 26.13 -14.32
CA LYS A 129 -5.53 26.48 -14.93
C LYS A 129 -5.49 26.44 -16.47
N ASP A 130 -4.42 26.91 -17.04
CA ASP A 130 -4.30 27.10 -18.50
C ASP A 130 -3.20 26.19 -19.10
N LEU A 131 -2.68 25.21 -18.33
CA LEU A 131 -1.59 24.33 -18.75
C LEU A 131 -2.12 23.24 -19.70
N LYS A 132 -1.69 23.29 -20.96
CA LYS A 132 -2.14 22.41 -22.04
C LYS A 132 -1.38 21.08 -22.09
N GLU A 133 -0.24 20.99 -21.45
CA GLU A 133 0.57 19.79 -21.36
C GLU A 133 -0.12 18.72 -20.49
N PRO A 134 0.26 17.43 -20.62
CA PRO A 134 -0.23 16.37 -19.75
C PRO A 134 0.19 16.58 -18.29
N LEU A 135 -0.45 15.87 -17.35
CA LEU A 135 -0.11 15.94 -15.91
C LEU A 135 1.39 15.74 -15.65
N VAL A 136 2.02 14.82 -16.38
CA VAL A 136 3.46 14.55 -16.33
C VAL A 136 3.95 14.35 -17.75
N ILE A 137 4.89 15.17 -18.19
CA ILE A 137 5.50 15.08 -19.53
C ILE A 137 6.22 13.74 -19.68
N GLY A 138 5.95 13.05 -20.79
CA GLY A 138 6.52 11.73 -21.09
C GLY A 138 5.81 10.55 -20.38
N CYS A 139 4.82 10.79 -19.55
CA CYS A 139 3.99 9.74 -18.95
C CYS A 139 3.10 9.11 -20.03
N LYS A 140 3.07 7.76 -20.07
CA LYS A 140 2.30 6.98 -21.04
C LYS A 140 0.97 6.45 -20.50
N CYS A 141 0.54 6.88 -19.31
CA CYS A 141 -0.78 6.47 -18.81
C CYS A 141 -1.91 7.03 -19.67
N TYR A 142 -3.07 6.37 -19.62
CA TYR A 142 -4.25 6.80 -20.38
C TYR A 142 -4.60 8.27 -20.18
N THR A 143 -4.55 8.75 -18.93
CA THR A 143 -4.88 10.15 -18.60
C THR A 143 -3.95 11.13 -19.28
N CYS A 144 -2.63 10.91 -19.21
CA CYS A 144 -1.64 11.82 -19.81
C CYS A 144 -1.63 11.78 -21.34
N LEU A 145 -2.00 10.66 -21.95
CA LEU A 145 -2.08 10.54 -23.41
C LEU A 145 -3.31 11.24 -24.01
N ASN A 146 -4.38 11.39 -23.24
CA ASN A 146 -5.67 11.85 -23.77
C ASN A 146 -6.10 13.21 -23.23
N TYR A 147 -5.57 13.67 -22.09
CA TYR A 147 -6.09 14.87 -21.43
C TYR A 147 -4.97 15.83 -20.99
N SER A 148 -5.25 17.13 -21.11
CA SER A 148 -4.38 18.19 -20.61
C SER A 148 -4.53 18.37 -19.09
N THR A 149 -3.51 18.95 -18.47
CA THR A 149 -3.51 19.32 -17.05
C THR A 149 -4.66 20.30 -16.72
N SER A 150 -4.91 21.28 -17.58
CA SER A 150 -6.01 22.23 -17.41
C SER A 150 -7.37 21.56 -17.42
N TYR A 151 -7.60 20.60 -18.32
CA TYR A 151 -8.84 19.84 -18.38
C TYR A 151 -9.02 18.96 -17.15
N MET A 152 -8.00 18.24 -16.71
CA MET A 152 -8.05 17.44 -15.50
C MET A 152 -8.30 18.29 -14.24
N ARG A 153 -7.72 19.51 -14.19
CA ARG A 153 -8.02 20.46 -13.13
C ARG A 153 -9.46 20.95 -13.18
N HIS A 154 -9.98 21.23 -14.38
CA HIS A 154 -11.39 21.62 -14.57
C HIS A 154 -12.32 20.52 -14.04
N LEU A 155 -12.12 19.27 -14.42
CA LEU A 155 -12.90 18.15 -13.90
C LEU A 155 -12.80 18.02 -12.38
N LEU A 156 -11.60 18.13 -11.82
CA LEU A 156 -11.40 18.02 -10.36
C LEU A 156 -12.17 19.06 -9.57
N ILE A 157 -12.37 20.25 -10.13
CA ILE A 157 -13.08 21.36 -9.45
C ILE A 157 -14.59 21.27 -9.64
N ASN A 158 -15.04 20.96 -10.87
CA ASN A 158 -16.44 21.05 -11.24
C ASN A 158 -17.16 19.69 -11.22
N GLU A 159 -16.41 18.59 -11.52
CA GLU A 159 -16.92 17.23 -11.60
C GLU A 159 -15.95 16.25 -10.90
N PRO A 160 -15.76 16.39 -9.55
CA PRO A 160 -14.73 15.64 -8.83
C PRO A 160 -14.80 14.14 -9.05
N THR A 161 -15.99 13.56 -9.04
CA THR A 161 -16.20 12.11 -9.19
C THR A 161 -15.64 11.59 -10.51
N SER A 162 -15.89 12.32 -11.62
CA SER A 162 -15.35 11.96 -12.93
C SER A 162 -13.81 12.07 -12.98
N SER A 163 -13.23 13.06 -12.27
CA SER A 163 -11.79 13.24 -12.23
C SER A 163 -11.06 12.14 -11.46
N TRP A 164 -11.68 11.56 -10.41
CA TRP A 164 -11.02 10.58 -9.53
C TRP A 164 -10.54 9.35 -10.25
N GLN A 165 -11.31 8.85 -11.21
CA GLN A 165 -10.91 7.69 -12.02
C GLN A 165 -9.62 7.98 -12.79
N PHE A 166 -9.57 9.09 -13.53
CA PHE A 166 -8.42 9.46 -14.35
C PHE A 166 -7.16 9.77 -13.52
N LEU A 167 -7.33 10.50 -12.41
CA LEU A 167 -6.23 10.84 -11.52
C LEU A 167 -5.70 9.60 -10.78
N THR A 168 -6.58 8.67 -10.43
CA THR A 168 -6.19 7.39 -9.82
C THR A 168 -5.41 6.52 -10.82
N LEU A 169 -5.89 6.40 -12.06
CA LEU A 169 -5.16 5.69 -13.13
C LEU A 169 -3.77 6.25 -13.33
N HIS A 170 -3.62 7.58 -13.32
CA HIS A 170 -2.32 8.22 -13.43
C HIS A 170 -1.43 7.88 -12.23
N ASN A 171 -1.93 8.04 -11.01
CA ASN A 171 -1.14 7.83 -9.80
C ASN A 171 -0.70 6.37 -9.60
N ILE A 172 -1.52 5.40 -10.05
CA ILE A 172 -1.15 3.97 -10.00
C ILE A 172 -0.10 3.63 -11.07
N PHE A 173 -0.12 4.35 -12.20
CA PHE A 173 0.82 4.11 -13.29
C PHE A 173 2.24 4.61 -12.97
N GLN A 174 2.39 5.60 -12.08
CA GLN A 174 3.69 6.19 -11.74
C GLN A 174 4.52 5.28 -10.84
#